data_1e5ada1b7f6b766618f30d7ed6cab23b
#
_entry.id   1e5ada1b7f6b766618f30d7ed6cab23b
#
_cell.length_a   1.000
_cell.length_b   1.000
_cell.length_c   1.000
_cell.angle_alpha   90.00
_cell.angle_beta   90.00
_cell.angle_gamma   90.00
#
_symmetry.space_group_name_H-M   'P 1'
#
loop_
_entity.id
_entity.type
_entity.pdbx_description
1 polymer ?
#
loop_
_entity_poly.entity_id
_entity_poly.type
_entity_poly.pdbx_seq_one_letter_code
_entity_poly.pdbx_strand_id
1 'polypeptide(L)'
;MTMPEAADPIADLGPGAWPDARAAARLEWLCTNGLGGYACGTVSGLLQRRWHGLLVAATDPPAGRTMLVPKVELLVTVDGRTWALTANEWAGGGVDAPGLGHLVRFHMAGSVVVRHWRVGAVLLEERVAMARGRNASAVLLTLRRSRSPVTVQVKCLVNRRPHDHLSRPDDFRCTIAGARGGLRVGFDGHGGEGSEVFLQADGATGRADGTWYRDYLLPVERALGYDCIDASVCAGTLELSLKPGESRGFTASTRSEAPGEAGRVIAANLRRSRKLVEAAGATGDHFRSRLALSADQFLVQRTLPDGRRGASVIAGYPWFADWSRDALISLPGLLLSTGRAPEAAELLRSLAAFEKDGLLPNRFPAPGE
;
A
#
# COMPACT_ATOMS: atom_id res chain seq x y z
N MET A 1 15.94 -6.19 -20.61
CA MET A 1 14.84 -5.96 -21.55
C MET A 1 13.87 -5.02 -20.86
N THR A 2 13.99 -3.71 -21.12
CA THR A 2 13.14 -2.66 -20.58
C THR A 2 11.74 -2.80 -21.19
N MET A 3 10.78 -3.19 -20.41
CA MET A 3 9.38 -3.19 -20.83
C MET A 3 8.94 -1.75 -21.11
N PRO A 4 8.32 -1.45 -22.25
CA PRO A 4 7.79 -0.12 -22.52
C PRO A 4 6.66 0.16 -21.48
N GLU A 5 6.84 1.22 -20.75
CA GLU A 5 5.92 1.74 -19.79
C GLU A 5 4.81 2.48 -20.54
N ALA A 6 3.62 1.90 -20.62
CA ALA A 6 2.45 2.69 -20.97
C ALA A 6 2.17 3.59 -19.75
N ALA A 7 2.65 4.83 -19.81
CA ALA A 7 2.26 5.85 -18.81
C ALA A 7 0.75 6.08 -18.92
N ASP A 8 0.07 6.08 -17.79
CA ASP A 8 -1.31 6.50 -17.73
C ASP A 8 -1.34 8.04 -17.60
N PRO A 9 -1.67 8.80 -18.66
CA PRO A 9 -1.53 10.26 -18.65
C PRO A 9 -2.52 10.95 -17.72
N ILE A 10 -3.58 10.27 -17.24
CA ILE A 10 -4.55 10.85 -16.29
C ILE A 10 -3.95 10.95 -14.88
N ALA A 11 -2.96 10.12 -14.57
CA ALA A 11 -2.29 10.10 -13.28
C ALA A 11 -0.78 10.38 -13.41
N ASP A 12 -0.36 11.13 -14.43
CA ASP A 12 1.05 11.51 -14.65
C ASP A 12 1.25 12.97 -14.25
N LEU A 13 1.89 13.18 -13.11
CA LEU A 13 2.00 14.46 -12.45
C LEU A 13 3.48 14.86 -12.28
N GLY A 14 3.78 16.12 -12.56
CA GLY A 14 5.07 16.76 -12.29
C GLY A 14 4.97 17.79 -11.14
N PRO A 15 6.09 18.46 -10.79
CA PRO A 15 6.14 19.43 -9.70
C PRO A 15 5.12 20.57 -9.79
N GLY A 16 4.67 20.93 -11.01
CA GLY A 16 3.61 21.92 -11.19
C GLY A 16 2.25 21.53 -10.61
N ALA A 17 2.00 20.23 -10.37
CA ALA A 17 0.77 19.73 -9.74
C ALA A 17 0.78 19.88 -8.21
N TRP A 18 1.92 20.16 -7.59
CA TRP A 18 2.07 20.30 -6.14
C TRP A 18 3.04 21.42 -5.77
N PRO A 19 2.60 22.66 -5.67
CA PRO A 19 3.45 23.80 -5.32
C PRO A 19 4.08 23.67 -3.92
N ASP A 20 3.46 22.90 -3.02
CA ASP A 20 3.92 22.64 -1.67
C ASP A 20 3.53 21.23 -1.17
N ALA A 21 4.02 20.88 0.02
CA ALA A 21 3.81 19.56 0.62
C ALA A 21 2.35 19.28 0.95
N ARG A 22 1.56 20.28 1.31
CA ARG A 22 0.14 20.13 1.63
C ARG A 22 -0.70 19.97 0.36
N ALA A 23 -0.37 20.66 -0.71
CA ALA A 23 -0.99 20.44 -2.02
C ALA A 23 -0.72 19.01 -2.52
N ALA A 24 0.53 18.54 -2.43
CA ALA A 24 0.89 17.16 -2.77
C ALA A 24 0.21 16.11 -1.85
N ALA A 25 -0.07 16.49 -0.60
CA ALA A 25 -0.77 15.63 0.35
C ALA A 25 -2.27 15.45 0.09
N ARG A 26 -2.88 16.31 -0.74
CA ARG A 26 -4.27 16.14 -1.21
C ARG A 26 -4.41 15.14 -2.34
N LEU A 27 -3.30 14.76 -2.97
CA LEU A 27 -3.24 13.78 -4.05
C LEU A 27 -2.96 12.42 -3.42
N GLU A 28 -4.03 11.64 -3.26
CA GLU A 28 -3.98 10.32 -2.62
C GLU A 28 -3.90 9.20 -3.66
N TRP A 29 -3.27 8.09 -3.28
CA TRP A 29 -3.18 6.88 -4.09
C TRP A 29 -3.59 5.64 -3.28
N LEU A 30 -4.04 4.60 -3.97
CA LEU A 30 -4.49 3.35 -3.38
C LEU A 30 -3.97 2.16 -4.21
N CYS A 31 -3.45 1.14 -3.51
CA CYS A 31 -3.21 -0.20 -4.03
C CYS A 31 -3.94 -1.22 -3.15
N THR A 32 -4.49 -2.28 -3.72
CA THR A 32 -5.23 -3.30 -2.98
C THR A 32 -4.70 -4.70 -3.24
N ASN A 33 -4.94 -5.62 -2.30
CA ASN A 33 -4.45 -7.00 -2.40
C ASN A 33 -5.54 -8.02 -2.80
N GLY A 34 -6.81 -7.59 -2.96
CA GLY A 34 -7.93 -8.49 -3.26
C GLY A 34 -8.39 -9.35 -2.08
N LEU A 35 -7.92 -9.05 -0.86
CA LEU A 35 -8.37 -9.65 0.39
C LEU A 35 -9.07 -8.64 1.31
N GLY A 36 -9.21 -7.38 0.90
CA GLY A 36 -9.65 -6.27 1.74
C GLY A 36 -8.50 -5.45 2.33
N GLY A 37 -7.26 -5.97 2.33
CA GLY A 37 -6.07 -5.24 2.69
C GLY A 37 -5.65 -4.24 1.60
N TYR A 38 -4.96 -3.20 2.01
CA TYR A 38 -4.56 -2.12 1.10
C TYR A 38 -3.26 -1.43 1.53
N ALA A 39 -2.68 -0.71 0.58
CA ALA A 39 -1.69 0.33 0.81
C ALA A 39 -2.23 1.64 0.25
N CYS A 40 -2.20 2.70 1.03
CA CYS A 40 -2.58 4.03 0.55
C CYS A 40 -1.73 5.11 1.22
N GLY A 41 -1.65 6.24 0.55
CA GLY A 41 -0.89 7.39 1.04
C GLY A 41 -1.01 8.56 0.10
N THR A 42 -0.16 9.56 0.28
CA THR A 42 -0.17 10.78 -0.51
C THR A 42 1.04 10.86 -1.44
N VAL A 43 0.97 11.72 -2.42
CA VAL A 43 2.10 12.00 -3.34
C VAL A 43 3.30 12.53 -2.57
N SER A 44 3.09 13.43 -1.59
CA SER A 44 4.18 13.95 -0.75
C SER A 44 4.78 12.94 0.22
N GLY A 45 4.05 11.87 0.56
CA GLY A 45 4.42 10.94 1.63
C GLY A 45 4.00 11.38 3.04
N LEU A 46 3.33 12.54 3.18
CA LEU A 46 2.71 12.97 4.42
C LEU A 46 1.53 12.05 4.77
N LEU A 47 1.44 11.62 6.02
CA LEU A 47 0.25 10.97 6.54
C LEU A 47 -0.83 12.02 6.79
N GLN A 48 -2.01 11.87 6.20
CA GLN A 48 -3.12 12.82 6.34
C GLN A 48 -4.27 12.22 7.13
N ARG A 49 -4.39 10.88 7.06
CA ARG A 49 -5.50 10.09 7.61
C ARG A 49 -4.97 8.92 8.42
N ARG A 50 -5.73 8.46 9.40
CA ARG A 50 -5.44 7.24 10.18
C ARG A 50 -5.31 5.99 9.32
N TRP A 51 -5.91 5.99 8.16
CA TRP A 51 -5.91 4.88 7.20
C TRP A 51 -4.69 4.84 6.27
N HIS A 52 -3.88 5.91 6.20
CA HIS A 52 -2.69 5.90 5.36
C HIS A 52 -1.66 4.91 5.91
N GLY A 53 -1.24 4.00 5.05
CA GLY A 53 -0.25 2.98 5.40
C GLY A 53 0.30 2.26 4.19
N LEU A 54 1.54 1.80 4.31
CA LEU A 54 2.18 0.94 3.30
C LEU A 54 1.65 -0.49 3.39
N LEU A 55 1.28 -0.97 4.59
CA LEU A 55 0.66 -2.28 4.78
C LEU A 55 -0.47 -2.17 5.82
N VAL A 56 -1.69 -2.12 5.31
CA VAL A 56 -2.91 -2.40 6.08
C VAL A 56 -3.36 -3.81 5.71
N ALA A 57 -3.12 -4.75 6.60
CA ALA A 57 -3.40 -6.17 6.37
C ALA A 57 -4.89 -6.48 6.60
N ALA A 58 -5.49 -7.29 5.75
CA ALA A 58 -6.75 -7.95 6.04
C ALA A 58 -6.44 -9.19 6.89
N THR A 59 -6.54 -9.07 8.20
CA THR A 59 -6.27 -10.15 9.15
C THR A 59 -7.45 -11.12 9.28
N ASP A 60 -8.63 -10.66 8.87
CA ASP A 60 -9.85 -11.44 8.72
C ASP A 60 -10.58 -10.98 7.44
N PRO A 61 -10.19 -11.53 6.27
CA PRO A 61 -10.69 -11.07 4.97
C PRO A 61 -12.22 -11.24 4.79
N PRO A 62 -12.88 -10.19 4.22
CA PRO A 62 -12.34 -8.93 3.72
C PRO A 62 -12.38 -7.78 4.73
N ALA A 63 -12.84 -8.03 5.94
CA ALA A 63 -12.89 -7.11 7.08
C ALA A 63 -11.58 -7.12 7.88
N GLY A 64 -11.62 -7.00 9.21
CA GLY A 64 -10.50 -7.21 10.12
C GLY A 64 -9.20 -6.52 9.72
N ARG A 65 -9.27 -5.25 9.28
CA ARG A 65 -8.13 -4.52 8.75
C ARG A 65 -7.24 -3.98 9.86
N THR A 66 -5.97 -4.35 9.80
CA THR A 66 -4.96 -3.97 10.80
C THR A 66 -3.84 -3.17 10.15
N MET A 67 -3.53 -2.00 10.71
CA MET A 67 -2.36 -1.22 10.35
C MET A 67 -1.11 -1.90 10.90
N LEU A 68 -0.24 -2.36 10.01
CA LEU A 68 1.02 -3.02 10.38
C LEU A 68 2.24 -2.19 10.03
N VAL A 69 2.24 -1.51 8.87
CA VAL A 69 3.34 -0.64 8.43
C VAL A 69 2.76 0.68 7.94
N PRO A 70 2.72 1.71 8.78
CA PRO A 70 2.23 3.04 8.38
C PRO A 70 3.05 3.65 7.27
N LYS A 71 4.37 3.58 7.34
CA LYS A 71 5.26 4.11 6.30
C LYS A 71 6.66 3.52 6.37
N VAL A 72 7.39 3.69 5.29
CA VAL A 72 8.86 3.61 5.28
C VAL A 72 9.41 4.96 4.83
N GLU A 73 10.61 5.26 5.30
CA GLU A 73 11.31 6.48 4.95
C GLU A 73 12.63 6.13 4.25
N LEU A 74 12.87 6.77 3.10
CA LEU A 74 14.07 6.53 2.32
C LEU A 74 15.12 7.62 2.58
N LEU A 75 16.34 7.19 2.87
CA LEU A 75 17.51 8.06 2.92
C LEU A 75 18.49 7.60 1.86
N VAL A 76 18.90 8.49 0.97
CA VAL A 76 19.77 8.17 -0.17
C VAL A 76 21.13 8.81 0.07
N THR A 77 22.17 7.99 0.11
CA THR A 77 23.57 8.46 0.28
C THR A 77 24.33 8.31 -1.02
N VAL A 78 24.92 9.41 -1.49
CA VAL A 78 25.74 9.51 -2.69
C VAL A 78 26.99 10.30 -2.35
N ASP A 79 28.16 9.78 -2.67
CA ASP A 79 29.46 10.43 -2.46
C ASP A 79 29.60 11.00 -1.04
N GLY A 80 29.19 10.20 -0.02
CA GLY A 80 29.27 10.54 1.39
C GLY A 80 28.23 11.53 1.92
N ARG A 81 27.35 12.05 1.06
CA ARG A 81 26.26 12.95 1.44
C ARG A 81 24.91 12.23 1.43
N THR A 82 24.09 12.44 2.47
CA THR A 82 22.76 11.82 2.61
C THR A 82 21.65 12.84 2.40
N TRP A 83 20.63 12.42 1.64
CA TRP A 83 19.38 13.14 1.42
C TRP A 83 18.20 12.31 1.92
N ALA A 84 17.31 12.95 2.67
CA ALA A 84 16.09 12.35 3.17
C ALA A 84 14.96 12.53 2.13
N LEU A 85 14.38 11.42 1.65
CA LEU A 85 13.19 11.41 0.80
C LEU A 85 11.95 11.18 1.68
N THR A 86 11.83 11.98 2.74
CA THR A 86 10.82 11.83 3.79
C THR A 86 9.86 13.00 3.81
N ALA A 87 8.68 12.79 4.40
CA ALA A 87 7.72 13.85 4.68
C ALA A 87 6.93 13.52 5.95
N ASN A 88 6.95 14.43 6.93
CA ASN A 88 6.24 14.30 8.20
C ASN A 88 5.57 15.62 8.60
N GLU A 89 4.43 15.54 9.26
CA GLU A 89 3.81 16.66 9.94
C GLU A 89 3.67 16.32 11.43
N TRP A 90 4.05 17.25 12.29
CA TRP A 90 4.16 17.03 13.72
C TRP A 90 3.15 17.87 14.51
N ALA A 91 2.66 17.35 15.63
CA ALA A 91 1.66 18.02 16.47
C ALA A 91 2.13 19.37 17.03
N GLY A 92 3.42 19.49 17.31
CA GLY A 92 4.05 20.74 17.78
C GLY A 92 4.15 21.84 16.73
N GLY A 93 3.64 21.59 15.53
CA GLY A 93 3.64 22.50 14.38
C GLY A 93 4.89 22.32 13.50
N GLY A 94 4.64 22.33 12.20
CA GLY A 94 5.67 22.23 11.18
C GLY A 94 5.51 21.00 10.29
N VAL A 95 5.70 21.24 9.00
CA VAL A 95 5.84 20.21 7.98
C VAL A 95 7.31 20.06 7.67
N ASP A 96 7.86 18.89 7.95
CA ASP A 96 9.19 18.46 7.56
C ASP A 96 9.08 17.53 6.36
N ALA A 97 9.29 18.06 5.16
CA ALA A 97 9.11 17.33 3.91
C ALA A 97 10.27 17.55 2.92
N PRO A 98 11.52 17.26 3.32
CA PRO A 98 12.69 17.47 2.46
C PRO A 98 12.59 16.64 1.17
N GLY A 99 11.91 15.49 1.18
CA GLY A 99 11.72 14.64 0.02
C GLY A 99 10.99 15.31 -1.13
N LEU A 100 10.04 16.21 -0.85
CA LEU A 100 9.24 16.84 -1.89
C LEU A 100 10.09 17.63 -2.91
N GLY A 101 11.16 18.29 -2.47
CA GLY A 101 12.08 18.99 -3.35
C GLY A 101 12.86 18.07 -4.30
N HIS A 102 12.84 16.78 -4.04
CA HIS A 102 13.49 15.74 -4.85
C HIS A 102 12.50 14.96 -5.70
N LEU A 103 11.20 15.04 -5.46
CA LEU A 103 10.16 14.36 -6.25
C LEU A 103 9.94 15.11 -7.56
N VAL A 104 10.31 14.49 -8.68
CA VAL A 104 10.25 15.12 -10.01
C VAL A 104 9.11 14.58 -10.88
N ARG A 105 8.55 13.42 -10.53
CA ARG A 105 7.41 12.83 -11.23
C ARG A 105 6.68 11.84 -10.32
N PHE A 106 5.37 11.85 -10.38
CA PHE A 106 4.49 10.83 -9.82
C PHE A 106 3.53 10.35 -10.91
N HIS A 107 3.37 9.05 -11.06
CA HIS A 107 2.37 8.50 -11.98
C HIS A 107 1.91 7.10 -11.55
N MET A 108 0.81 6.66 -12.16
CA MET A 108 0.35 5.28 -12.04
C MET A 108 0.69 4.51 -13.31
N ALA A 109 1.44 3.42 -13.17
CA ALA A 109 1.67 2.44 -14.23
C ALA A 109 0.71 1.26 -14.01
N GLY A 110 -0.47 1.32 -14.64
CA GLY A 110 -1.57 0.42 -14.30
C GLY A 110 -2.02 0.59 -12.85
N SER A 111 -1.89 -0.47 -12.04
CA SER A 111 -2.16 -0.47 -10.60
C SER A 111 -0.91 -0.22 -9.73
N VAL A 112 0.23 0.10 -10.35
CA VAL A 112 1.50 0.33 -9.65
C VAL A 112 1.73 1.82 -9.49
N VAL A 113 2.00 2.28 -8.27
CA VAL A 113 2.45 3.65 -7.98
C VAL A 113 3.90 3.79 -8.38
N VAL A 114 4.25 4.87 -9.07
CA VAL A 114 5.63 5.17 -9.49
C VAL A 114 6.01 6.59 -9.11
N ARG A 115 7.13 6.72 -8.41
CA ARG A 115 7.76 7.99 -8.07
C ARG A 115 9.15 8.06 -8.66
N HIS A 116 9.51 9.23 -9.17
CA HIS A 116 10.88 9.51 -9.62
C HIS A 116 11.49 10.59 -8.72
N TRP A 117 12.60 10.23 -8.10
CA TRP A 117 13.34 11.09 -7.20
C TRP A 117 14.63 11.56 -7.85
N ARG A 118 14.90 12.86 -7.82
CA ARG A 118 16.15 13.44 -8.32
C ARG A 118 16.97 14.03 -7.18
N VAL A 119 18.13 13.44 -6.93
CA VAL A 119 19.07 13.88 -5.92
C VAL A 119 20.39 14.24 -6.61
N GLY A 120 20.60 15.52 -6.89
CA GLY A 120 21.72 15.96 -7.74
C GLY A 120 21.68 15.33 -9.12
N ALA A 121 22.73 14.59 -9.49
CA ALA A 121 22.81 13.86 -10.75
C ALA A 121 22.15 12.47 -10.74
N VAL A 122 21.71 12.01 -9.56
CA VAL A 122 21.06 10.70 -9.36
C VAL A 122 19.59 10.78 -9.72
N LEU A 123 19.08 9.77 -10.44
CA LEU A 123 17.67 9.53 -10.67
C LEU A 123 17.31 8.14 -10.12
N LEU A 124 16.53 8.12 -9.06
CA LEU A 124 15.99 6.91 -8.43
C LEU A 124 14.51 6.79 -8.76
N GLU A 125 14.10 5.61 -9.23
CA GLU A 125 12.69 5.27 -9.40
C GLU A 125 12.24 4.36 -8.26
N GLU A 126 11.10 4.68 -7.68
CA GLU A 126 10.40 3.88 -6.66
C GLU A 126 9.08 3.40 -7.25
N ARG A 127 8.83 2.09 -7.17
CA ARG A 127 7.54 1.48 -7.56
C ARG A 127 6.91 0.80 -6.35
N VAL A 128 5.62 1.03 -6.14
CA VAL A 128 4.88 0.43 -5.02
C VAL A 128 3.66 -0.33 -5.54
N ALA A 129 3.45 -1.54 -5.03
CA ALA A 129 2.24 -2.33 -5.28
C ALA A 129 2.01 -3.33 -4.14
N MET A 130 0.81 -3.91 -4.09
CA MET A 130 0.51 -5.02 -3.19
C MET A 130 0.49 -6.37 -3.91
N ALA A 131 0.89 -7.41 -3.21
CA ALA A 131 0.76 -8.78 -3.69
C ALA A 131 -0.70 -9.22 -3.63
N ARG A 132 -1.29 -9.61 -4.77
CA ARG A 132 -2.67 -10.09 -4.78
C ARG A 132 -2.82 -11.41 -4.04
N GLY A 133 -3.86 -11.53 -3.22
CA GLY A 133 -4.17 -12.71 -2.40
C GLY A 133 -3.26 -12.89 -1.19
N ARG A 134 -2.46 -11.88 -0.81
CA ARG A 134 -1.57 -11.91 0.35
C ARG A 134 -1.47 -10.53 1.01
N ASN A 135 -1.22 -10.53 2.33
CA ASN A 135 -0.93 -9.30 3.06
C ASN A 135 0.56 -8.95 2.93
N ALA A 136 0.94 -8.47 1.76
CA ALA A 136 2.30 -8.06 1.44
C ALA A 136 2.31 -6.85 0.52
N SER A 137 3.08 -5.85 0.88
CA SER A 137 3.40 -4.68 0.06
C SER A 137 4.82 -4.77 -0.45
N ALA A 138 5.02 -4.39 -1.69
CA ALA A 138 6.28 -4.43 -2.40
C ALA A 138 6.71 -3.03 -2.81
N VAL A 139 7.96 -2.68 -2.54
CA VAL A 139 8.64 -1.48 -3.04
C VAL A 139 9.83 -1.92 -3.85
N LEU A 140 9.91 -1.50 -5.11
CA LEU A 140 11.05 -1.76 -5.98
C LEU A 140 11.77 -0.45 -6.27
N LEU A 141 13.02 -0.36 -5.87
CA LEU A 141 13.90 0.77 -6.10
C LEU A 141 14.80 0.46 -7.29
N THR A 142 14.82 1.35 -8.28
CA THR A 142 15.67 1.21 -9.47
C THR A 142 16.54 2.45 -9.64
N LEU A 143 17.85 2.28 -9.66
CA LEU A 143 18.79 3.38 -9.91
C LEU A 143 18.87 3.65 -11.42
N ARG A 144 18.02 4.55 -11.91
CA ARG A 144 17.89 4.86 -13.35
C ARG A 144 19.10 5.61 -13.90
N ARG A 145 19.70 6.49 -13.09
CA ARG A 145 20.88 7.25 -13.46
C ARG A 145 21.71 7.59 -12.23
N SER A 146 23.01 7.32 -12.31
CA SER A 146 24.04 7.76 -11.37
C SER A 146 25.41 7.59 -12.02
N ARG A 147 26.43 8.28 -11.49
CA ARG A 147 27.84 8.07 -11.88
C ARG A 147 28.50 6.99 -11.00
N SER A 148 28.02 6.81 -9.79
CA SER A 148 28.54 5.88 -8.78
C SER A 148 27.40 5.06 -8.18
N PRO A 149 27.67 3.93 -7.52
CA PRO A 149 26.70 3.25 -6.67
C PRO A 149 26.13 4.19 -5.61
N VAL A 150 24.87 3.95 -5.21
CA VAL A 150 24.23 4.68 -4.12
C VAL A 150 23.86 3.72 -3.00
N THR A 151 23.90 4.21 -1.76
CA THR A 151 23.34 3.51 -0.62
C THR A 151 21.96 4.07 -0.33
N VAL A 152 20.98 3.19 -0.18
CA VAL A 152 19.63 3.56 0.25
C VAL A 152 19.33 2.89 1.58
N GLN A 153 18.99 3.70 2.57
CA GLN A 153 18.47 3.22 3.84
C GLN A 153 16.95 3.30 3.83
N VAL A 154 16.30 2.19 4.17
CA VAL A 154 14.85 2.05 4.32
C VAL A 154 14.56 1.98 5.81
N LYS A 155 14.15 3.09 6.41
CA LYS A 155 13.71 3.16 7.80
C LYS A 155 12.27 2.71 7.89
N CYS A 156 12.00 1.71 8.69
CA CYS A 156 10.71 1.03 8.75
C CYS A 156 9.94 1.41 10.02
N LEU A 157 8.77 2.00 9.86
CA LEU A 157 7.85 2.27 10.97
C LEU A 157 6.76 1.21 10.99
N VAL A 158 6.51 0.64 12.17
CA VAL A 158 5.51 -0.41 12.39
C VAL A 158 4.49 0.01 13.43
N ASN A 159 3.32 -0.60 13.33
CA ASN A 159 2.20 -0.38 14.23
C ASN A 159 1.41 -1.69 14.41
N ARG A 160 0.52 -1.75 15.40
CA ARG A 160 -0.42 -2.87 15.59
C ARG A 160 -1.73 -2.32 16.14
N ARG A 161 -2.57 -1.82 15.27
CA ARG A 161 -3.87 -1.24 15.61
C ARG A 161 -4.93 -1.55 14.56
N PRO A 162 -6.21 -1.57 14.90
CA PRO A 162 -7.26 -1.47 13.88
C PRO A 162 -7.00 -0.25 12.98
N HIS A 163 -7.27 -0.37 11.70
CA HIS A 163 -6.89 0.66 10.72
C HIS A 163 -7.63 2.00 10.92
N ASP A 164 -8.76 1.97 11.60
CA ASP A 164 -9.63 3.12 11.92
C ASP A 164 -9.36 3.72 13.30
N HIS A 165 -8.36 3.21 14.04
CA HIS A 165 -7.90 3.74 15.32
C HIS A 165 -6.59 4.49 15.15
N LEU A 166 -6.10 5.09 16.23
CA LEU A 166 -4.78 5.70 16.37
C LEU A 166 -4.02 4.99 17.48
N SER A 167 -2.71 5.03 17.44
CA SER A 167 -1.85 4.51 18.49
C SER A 167 -1.23 5.62 19.33
N ARG A 168 -1.12 5.34 20.61
CA ARG A 168 -0.30 6.07 21.55
C ARG A 168 0.93 5.24 21.91
N PRO A 169 2.00 5.85 22.42
CA PRO A 169 3.12 5.11 22.97
C PRO A 169 2.63 4.07 23.98
N ASP A 170 3.18 2.88 23.89
CA ASP A 170 2.91 1.72 24.77
C ASP A 170 1.54 1.02 24.56
N ASP A 171 0.72 1.41 23.57
CA ASP A 171 -0.52 0.69 23.22
C ASP A 171 -0.26 -0.76 22.76
N PHE A 172 0.94 -1.05 22.29
CA PHE A 172 1.38 -2.40 21.98
C PHE A 172 2.86 -2.59 22.31
N ARG A 173 3.24 -3.84 22.53
CA ARG A 173 4.65 -4.26 22.65
C ARG A 173 5.03 -5.10 21.47
N CYS A 174 6.28 -5.01 21.06
CA CYS A 174 6.80 -5.84 19.99
C CYS A 174 8.25 -6.24 20.24
N THR A 175 8.58 -7.42 19.74
CA THR A 175 9.95 -7.94 19.73
C THR A 175 10.50 -7.81 18.32
N ILE A 176 11.66 -7.17 18.19
CA ILE A 176 12.32 -6.95 16.90
C ILE A 176 13.57 -7.83 16.86
N ALA A 177 13.64 -8.70 15.86
CA ALA A 177 14.74 -9.62 15.66
C ALA A 177 15.29 -9.54 14.22
N GLY A 178 16.55 -9.88 14.05
CA GLY A 178 17.13 -10.07 12.73
C GLY A 178 16.42 -11.22 12.00
N ALA A 179 16.21 -11.04 10.69
CA ALA A 179 15.68 -12.05 9.80
C ALA A 179 16.52 -12.08 8.52
N ARG A 180 16.35 -13.13 7.71
CA ARG A 180 17.03 -13.22 6.41
C ARG A 180 16.71 -12.01 5.54
N GLY A 181 17.73 -11.21 5.23
CA GLY A 181 17.59 -10.01 4.42
C GLY A 181 16.82 -8.86 5.09
N GLY A 182 16.71 -8.83 6.44
CA GLY A 182 16.00 -7.75 7.11
C GLY A 182 15.65 -8.01 8.56
N LEU A 183 14.44 -7.64 8.95
CA LEU A 183 13.91 -7.68 10.32
C LEU A 183 12.59 -8.44 10.37
N ARG A 184 12.35 -9.11 11.50
CA ARG A 184 11.07 -9.68 11.90
C ARG A 184 10.59 -8.92 13.13
N VAL A 185 9.34 -8.51 13.12
CA VAL A 185 8.67 -7.87 14.24
C VAL A 185 7.52 -8.75 14.69
N GLY A 186 7.58 -9.26 15.90
CA GLY A 186 6.50 -9.99 16.54
C GLY A 186 5.73 -9.08 17.50
N PHE A 187 4.40 -9.11 17.46
CA PHE A 187 3.54 -8.30 18.33
C PHE A 187 3.01 -9.14 19.49
N ASP A 188 3.32 -8.73 20.73
CA ASP A 188 3.01 -9.48 21.93
C ASP A 188 1.49 -9.58 22.17
N GLY A 189 1.03 -10.74 22.64
CA GLY A 189 -0.40 -10.97 22.93
C GLY A 189 -1.30 -11.17 21.69
N HIS A 190 -0.71 -11.23 20.50
CA HIS A 190 -1.43 -11.43 19.24
C HIS A 190 -1.06 -12.76 18.60
N GLY A 191 -2.06 -13.48 18.10
CA GLY A 191 -1.89 -14.71 17.31
C GLY A 191 -2.47 -14.57 15.91
N GLY A 192 -2.22 -15.53 15.04
CA GLY A 192 -2.76 -15.60 13.71
C GLY A 192 -2.16 -14.60 12.71
N GLU A 193 -2.92 -14.27 11.68
CA GLU A 193 -2.50 -13.36 10.62
C GLU A 193 -2.26 -11.93 11.19
N GLY A 194 -1.11 -11.35 10.90
CA GLY A 194 -0.71 -10.04 11.41
C GLY A 194 -0.17 -10.02 12.85
N SER A 195 0.08 -11.19 13.46
CA SER A 195 0.87 -11.29 14.71
C SER A 195 2.34 -10.97 14.49
N GLU A 196 2.81 -11.06 13.24
CA GLU A 196 4.17 -10.78 12.84
C GLU A 196 4.21 -9.97 11.56
N VAL A 197 5.28 -9.18 11.41
CA VAL A 197 5.64 -8.48 10.18
C VAL A 197 7.08 -8.77 9.84
N PHE A 198 7.32 -9.11 8.59
CA PHE A 198 8.64 -9.28 7.99
C PHE A 198 8.93 -8.07 7.10
N LEU A 199 10.03 -7.40 7.39
CA LEU A 199 10.56 -6.24 6.67
C LEU A 199 11.85 -6.70 6.01
N GLN A 200 11.79 -7.05 4.72
CA GLN A 200 12.89 -7.71 4.03
C GLN A 200 13.27 -6.97 2.75
N ALA A 201 14.55 -6.95 2.44
CA ALA A 201 15.04 -6.35 1.20
C ALA A 201 16.20 -7.17 0.59
N ASP A 202 16.30 -7.09 -0.74
CA ASP A 202 17.25 -7.88 -1.50
C ASP A 202 18.70 -7.49 -1.18
N GLY A 203 19.43 -8.39 -0.54
CA GLY A 203 20.84 -8.18 -0.17
C GLY A 203 21.05 -7.14 0.92
N ALA A 204 20.02 -6.82 1.70
CA ALA A 204 20.11 -5.85 2.78
C ALA A 204 20.74 -6.42 4.05
N THR A 205 21.33 -5.51 4.83
CA THR A 205 21.60 -5.68 6.25
C THR A 205 20.59 -4.90 7.05
N GLY A 206 20.03 -5.52 8.10
CA GLY A 206 19.04 -4.90 8.98
C GLY A 206 19.65 -4.55 10.33
N ARG A 207 19.38 -3.35 10.80
CA ARG A 207 19.71 -2.89 12.16
C ARG A 207 18.42 -2.57 12.89
N ALA A 208 18.12 -3.34 13.95
CA ALA A 208 16.96 -3.11 14.81
C ALA A 208 17.08 -1.79 15.58
N ASP A 209 15.94 -1.19 15.94
CA ASP A 209 15.84 0.05 16.70
C ASP A 209 14.89 -0.18 17.91
N GLY A 210 13.61 0.06 17.82
CA GLY A 210 12.61 -0.04 18.90
C GLY A 210 12.14 1.31 19.42
N THR A 211 12.64 2.42 18.87
CA THR A 211 12.27 3.77 19.31
C THR A 211 10.83 4.12 18.88
N TRP A 212 10.05 4.66 19.80
CA TRP A 212 8.75 5.24 19.52
C TRP A 212 8.88 6.61 18.84
N TYR A 213 8.29 6.72 17.65
CA TYR A 213 8.05 7.98 16.95
C TYR A 213 6.66 8.48 17.30
N ARG A 214 6.61 9.63 17.98
CA ARG A 214 5.40 10.20 18.58
C ARG A 214 4.97 11.43 17.80
N ASP A 215 3.75 11.89 18.09
CA ASP A 215 3.25 13.20 17.67
C ASP A 215 3.13 13.40 16.16
N TYR A 216 2.91 12.30 15.40
CA TYR A 216 2.48 12.45 14.00
C TYR A 216 1.11 13.11 13.95
N LEU A 217 1.04 14.28 13.33
CA LEU A 217 -0.22 14.96 13.10
C LEU A 217 -0.87 14.44 11.81
N LEU A 218 -2.16 14.14 11.90
CA LEU A 218 -3.03 13.76 10.79
C LEU A 218 -4.02 14.91 10.49
N PRO A 219 -3.68 15.83 9.57
CA PRO A 219 -4.43 17.08 9.39
C PRO A 219 -5.89 16.89 8.98
N VAL A 220 -6.21 15.85 8.20
CA VAL A 220 -7.59 15.58 7.78
C VAL A 220 -8.44 15.13 8.96
N GLU A 221 -7.90 14.27 9.84
CA GLU A 221 -8.60 13.86 11.07
C GLU A 221 -8.88 15.07 11.95
N ARG A 222 -7.89 15.95 12.13
CA ARG A 222 -8.06 17.19 12.87
C ARG A 222 -9.14 18.10 12.27
N ALA A 223 -9.14 18.25 10.95
CA ALA A 223 -10.13 19.09 10.25
C ALA A 223 -11.56 18.54 10.39
N LEU A 224 -11.71 17.22 10.59
CA LEU A 224 -12.98 16.54 10.83
C LEU A 224 -13.38 16.51 12.32
N GLY A 225 -12.56 17.04 13.21
CA GLY A 225 -12.84 17.07 14.67
C GLY A 225 -12.56 15.74 15.37
N TYR A 226 -11.78 14.84 14.78
CA TYR A 226 -11.40 13.56 15.39
C TYR A 226 -10.03 13.64 16.06
N ASP A 227 -9.73 12.63 16.89
CA ASP A 227 -8.36 12.36 17.35
C ASP A 227 -7.42 12.28 16.15
N CYS A 228 -6.31 13.01 16.22
CA CYS A 228 -5.46 13.28 15.06
C CYS A 228 -3.97 13.10 15.30
N ILE A 229 -3.58 12.60 16.47
CA ILE A 229 -2.18 12.37 16.83
C ILE A 229 -1.93 10.86 16.87
N ASP A 230 -1.01 10.39 16.05
CA ASP A 230 -0.62 8.98 15.94
C ASP A 230 0.82 8.77 16.40
N ALA A 231 1.15 7.54 16.76
CA ALA A 231 2.49 7.11 17.10
C ALA A 231 2.83 5.77 16.44
N SER A 232 4.12 5.50 16.24
CA SER A 232 4.60 4.26 15.63
C SER A 232 5.96 3.88 16.18
N VAL A 233 6.30 2.60 16.15
CA VAL A 233 7.63 2.11 16.52
C VAL A 233 8.52 2.06 15.28
N CYS A 234 9.72 2.60 15.36
CA CYS A 234 10.77 2.33 14.38
C CYS A 234 11.27 0.89 14.60
N ALA A 235 10.92 -0.03 13.72
CA ALA A 235 11.46 -1.37 13.77
C ALA A 235 12.97 -1.40 13.50
N GLY A 236 13.44 -0.45 12.72
CA GLY A 236 14.85 -0.35 12.37
C GLY A 236 15.06 0.14 10.94
N THR A 237 16.29 -0.02 10.49
CA THR A 237 16.72 0.42 9.16
C THR A 237 17.33 -0.75 8.39
N LEU A 238 16.92 -0.88 7.12
CA LEU A 238 17.54 -1.80 6.16
C LEU A 238 18.44 -0.99 5.22
N GLU A 239 19.64 -1.45 5.01
CA GLU A 239 20.59 -0.79 4.12
C GLU A 239 20.79 -1.60 2.83
N LEU A 240 20.65 -0.93 1.69
CA LEU A 240 20.75 -1.45 0.35
C LEU A 240 21.82 -0.68 -0.44
N SER A 241 22.61 -1.39 -1.23
CA SER A 241 23.48 -0.77 -2.24
C SER A 241 22.91 -1.02 -3.63
N LEU A 242 22.82 0.02 -4.46
CA LEU A 242 22.38 -0.05 -5.86
C LEU A 242 23.48 0.48 -6.77
N LYS A 243 23.79 -0.29 -7.82
CA LYS A 243 24.61 0.16 -8.95
C LYS A 243 23.73 0.81 -10.02
N PRO A 244 24.27 1.68 -10.88
CA PRO A 244 23.53 2.25 -12.00
C PRO A 244 22.86 1.15 -12.86
N GLY A 245 21.56 1.29 -13.13
CA GLY A 245 20.74 0.32 -13.84
C GLY A 245 20.20 -0.84 -12.97
N GLU A 246 20.66 -0.97 -11.74
CA GLU A 246 20.22 -2.05 -10.82
C GLU A 246 18.90 -1.73 -10.15
N SER A 247 18.14 -2.80 -9.82
CA SER A 247 16.95 -2.74 -9.00
C SER A 247 17.12 -3.57 -7.74
N ARG A 248 16.61 -3.06 -6.61
CA ARG A 248 16.52 -3.77 -5.33
C ARG A 248 15.10 -3.68 -4.78
N GLY A 249 14.59 -4.81 -4.32
CA GLY A 249 13.26 -4.91 -3.76
C GLY A 249 13.26 -4.83 -2.25
N PHE A 250 12.21 -4.21 -1.71
CA PHE A 250 11.82 -4.25 -0.30
C PHE A 250 10.39 -4.80 -0.21
N THR A 251 10.12 -5.63 0.78
CA THR A 251 8.78 -6.14 1.10
C THR A 251 8.45 -5.90 2.57
N ALA A 252 7.20 -5.49 2.83
CA ALA A 252 6.57 -5.53 4.14
C ALA A 252 5.44 -6.56 4.06
N SER A 253 5.51 -7.65 4.82
CA SER A 253 4.61 -8.80 4.69
C SER A 253 4.31 -9.44 6.02
N THR A 254 3.14 -10.09 6.16
CA THR A 254 2.78 -10.91 7.32
C THR A 254 3.48 -12.29 7.33
N ARG A 255 4.28 -12.57 6.31
CA ARG A 255 5.10 -13.79 6.22
C ARG A 255 6.47 -13.47 5.61
N SER A 256 7.44 -14.36 5.85
CA SER A 256 8.75 -14.23 5.22
C SER A 256 8.64 -14.42 3.71
N GLU A 257 9.25 -13.53 2.96
CA GLU A 257 9.26 -13.52 1.49
C GLU A 257 10.63 -13.94 0.94
N ALA A 258 10.62 -14.49 -0.27
CA ALA A 258 11.85 -14.88 -0.96
C ALA A 258 12.54 -13.65 -1.59
N PRO A 259 13.85 -13.64 -1.76
CA PRO A 259 14.56 -12.61 -2.50
C PRO A 259 13.97 -12.40 -3.92
N GLY A 260 13.92 -11.17 -4.36
CA GLY A 260 13.32 -10.77 -5.64
C GLY A 260 11.79 -10.74 -5.66
N GLU A 261 11.12 -10.96 -4.53
CA GLU A 261 9.66 -10.99 -4.48
C GLU A 261 9.03 -9.64 -4.86
N ALA A 262 9.61 -8.54 -4.42
CA ALA A 262 9.09 -7.22 -4.78
C ALA A 262 9.04 -7.02 -6.31
N GLY A 263 10.09 -7.42 -7.03
CA GLY A 263 10.11 -7.36 -8.50
C GLY A 263 9.04 -8.25 -9.14
N ARG A 264 8.81 -9.45 -8.58
CA ARG A 264 7.75 -10.38 -9.05
C ARG A 264 6.35 -9.79 -8.84
N VAL A 265 6.10 -9.18 -7.67
CA VAL A 265 4.84 -8.52 -7.34
C VAL A 265 4.56 -7.35 -8.30
N ILE A 266 5.54 -6.47 -8.53
CA ILE A 266 5.42 -5.35 -9.46
C ILE A 266 5.11 -5.87 -10.88
N ALA A 267 5.87 -6.83 -11.38
CA ALA A 267 5.66 -7.40 -12.71
C ALA A 267 4.29 -8.09 -12.85
N ALA A 268 3.82 -8.78 -11.81
CA ALA A 268 2.51 -9.41 -11.80
C ALA A 268 1.37 -8.39 -11.88
N ASN A 269 1.45 -7.28 -11.12
CA ASN A 269 0.48 -6.19 -11.15
C ASN A 269 0.44 -5.52 -12.54
N LEU A 270 1.59 -5.24 -13.16
CA LEU A 270 1.64 -4.68 -14.51
C LEU A 270 1.03 -5.61 -15.57
N ARG A 271 1.30 -6.92 -15.48
CA ARG A 271 0.68 -7.92 -16.37
C ARG A 271 -0.84 -8.01 -16.16
N ARG A 272 -1.29 -8.02 -14.90
CA ARG A 272 -2.71 -8.02 -14.56
C ARG A 272 -3.41 -6.78 -15.09
N SER A 273 -2.83 -5.61 -14.89
CA SER A 273 -3.40 -4.33 -15.36
C SER A 273 -3.66 -4.36 -16.87
N ARG A 274 -2.71 -4.86 -17.65
CA ARG A 274 -2.90 -5.01 -19.11
C ARG A 274 -4.06 -5.92 -19.45
N LYS A 275 -4.15 -7.09 -18.83
CA LYS A 275 -5.26 -8.04 -19.05
C LYS A 275 -6.63 -7.45 -18.70
N LEU A 276 -6.72 -6.66 -17.63
CA LEU A 276 -7.96 -5.99 -17.23
C LEU A 276 -8.39 -4.93 -18.25
N VAL A 277 -7.46 -4.15 -18.74
CA VAL A 277 -7.71 -3.13 -19.77
C VAL A 277 -8.14 -3.78 -21.08
N GLU A 278 -7.48 -4.87 -21.48
CA GLU A 278 -7.86 -5.66 -22.66
C GLU A 278 -9.27 -6.27 -22.53
N ALA A 279 -9.58 -6.89 -21.37
CA ALA A 279 -10.88 -7.48 -21.10
C ALA A 279 -12.02 -6.46 -21.11
N ALA A 280 -11.75 -5.24 -20.65
CA ALA A 280 -12.69 -4.13 -20.69
C ALA A 280 -12.83 -3.47 -22.07
N GLY A 281 -12.08 -3.91 -23.09
CA GLY A 281 -12.05 -3.27 -24.41
C GLY A 281 -11.59 -1.80 -24.33
N ALA A 282 -10.72 -1.47 -23.37
CA ALA A 282 -10.32 -0.10 -23.07
C ALA A 282 -8.91 0.24 -23.59
N THR A 283 -8.30 -0.63 -24.38
CA THR A 283 -6.97 -0.41 -24.96
C THR A 283 -6.96 0.86 -25.84
N GLY A 284 -6.04 1.78 -25.55
CA GLY A 284 -5.95 3.07 -26.24
C GLY A 284 -6.86 4.18 -25.69
N ASP A 285 -7.76 3.85 -24.79
CA ASP A 285 -8.59 4.82 -24.05
C ASP A 285 -8.14 4.92 -22.60
N HIS A 286 -7.40 5.96 -22.28
CA HIS A 286 -6.80 6.14 -20.96
C HIS A 286 -7.85 6.30 -19.85
N PHE A 287 -8.95 6.98 -20.11
CA PHE A 287 -10.00 7.18 -19.11
C PHE A 287 -10.72 5.87 -18.79
N ARG A 288 -11.15 5.11 -19.83
CA ARG A 288 -11.78 3.80 -19.65
C ARG A 288 -10.81 2.79 -19.03
N SER A 289 -9.54 2.82 -19.42
CA SER A 289 -8.48 2.01 -18.79
C SER A 289 -8.40 2.28 -17.30
N ARG A 290 -8.38 3.56 -16.89
CA ARG A 290 -8.33 3.95 -15.48
C ARG A 290 -9.57 3.48 -14.71
N LEU A 291 -10.76 3.62 -15.29
CA LEU A 291 -12.00 3.13 -14.68
C LEU A 291 -11.99 1.61 -14.48
N ALA A 292 -11.56 0.85 -15.48
CA ALA A 292 -11.47 -0.61 -15.40
C ALA A 292 -10.48 -1.07 -14.29
N LEU A 293 -9.33 -0.40 -14.21
CA LEU A 293 -8.33 -0.68 -13.17
C LEU A 293 -8.82 -0.27 -11.77
N SER A 294 -9.55 0.82 -11.66
CA SER A 294 -10.16 1.26 -10.40
C SER A 294 -11.26 0.30 -9.94
N ALA A 295 -12.08 -0.21 -10.87
CA ALA A 295 -13.11 -1.20 -10.58
C ALA A 295 -12.52 -2.49 -9.98
N ASP A 296 -11.36 -2.95 -10.48
CA ASP A 296 -10.70 -4.15 -9.95
C ASP A 296 -10.28 -4.02 -8.48
N GLN A 297 -10.01 -2.82 -8.01
CA GLN A 297 -9.57 -2.60 -6.62
C GLN A 297 -10.64 -2.99 -5.60
N PHE A 298 -11.92 -2.88 -5.95
CA PHE A 298 -13.03 -3.18 -5.05
C PHE A 298 -13.33 -4.68 -4.93
N LEU A 299 -12.86 -5.50 -5.87
CA LEU A 299 -13.11 -6.94 -5.84
C LEU A 299 -12.20 -7.64 -4.83
N VAL A 300 -12.81 -8.38 -3.93
CA VAL A 300 -12.15 -9.12 -2.85
C VAL A 300 -12.67 -10.55 -2.77
N GLN A 301 -11.93 -11.38 -2.05
CA GLN A 301 -12.35 -12.71 -1.66
C GLN A 301 -12.92 -12.70 -0.24
N ARG A 302 -13.99 -13.46 -0.02
CA ARG A 302 -14.62 -13.69 1.27
C ARG A 302 -14.73 -15.19 1.54
N THR A 303 -14.59 -15.60 2.80
CA THR A 303 -14.95 -16.96 3.23
C THR A 303 -16.47 -17.06 3.33
N LEU A 304 -17.05 -18.06 2.69
CA LEU A 304 -18.47 -18.37 2.71
C LEU A 304 -18.83 -19.23 3.92
N PRO A 305 -20.12 -19.36 4.30
CA PRO A 305 -20.55 -20.18 5.44
C PRO A 305 -20.10 -21.64 5.38
N ASP A 306 -19.91 -22.19 4.18
CA ASP A 306 -19.41 -23.56 3.96
C ASP A 306 -17.87 -23.68 3.94
N GLY A 307 -17.16 -22.61 4.26
CA GLY A 307 -15.69 -22.54 4.29
C GLY A 307 -15.02 -22.33 2.93
N ARG A 308 -15.78 -22.37 1.81
CA ARG A 308 -15.23 -22.03 0.48
C ARG A 308 -14.92 -20.54 0.38
N ARG A 309 -14.10 -20.19 -0.58
CA ARG A 309 -13.87 -18.79 -0.95
C ARG A 309 -14.84 -18.38 -2.05
N GLY A 310 -15.46 -17.23 -1.88
CA GLY A 310 -16.34 -16.58 -2.86
C GLY A 310 -15.88 -15.15 -3.13
N ALA A 311 -16.51 -14.51 -4.11
CA ALA A 311 -16.28 -13.13 -4.46
C ALA A 311 -17.13 -12.20 -3.60
N SER A 312 -16.57 -11.02 -3.26
CA SER A 312 -17.30 -9.91 -2.65
C SER A 312 -16.79 -8.58 -3.19
N VAL A 313 -17.45 -7.48 -2.82
CA VAL A 313 -17.11 -6.11 -3.23
C VAL A 313 -17.03 -5.22 -2.00
N ILE A 314 -15.90 -4.54 -1.83
CA ILE A 314 -15.76 -3.51 -0.80
C ILE A 314 -16.63 -2.31 -1.19
N ALA A 315 -17.49 -1.86 -0.27
CA ALA A 315 -18.39 -0.73 -0.51
C ALA A 315 -17.63 0.61 -0.69
N GLY A 316 -16.48 0.75 -0.04
CA GLY A 316 -15.62 1.93 -0.21
C GLY A 316 -14.34 1.87 0.61
N TYR A 317 -13.18 1.86 -0.06
CA TYR A 317 -11.89 2.02 0.61
C TYR A 317 -11.69 3.48 1.05
N PRO A 318 -11.10 3.70 2.22
CA PRO A 318 -10.74 2.71 3.25
C PRO A 318 -11.85 2.46 4.29
N TRP A 319 -12.99 3.19 4.21
CA TRP A 319 -13.98 3.32 5.27
C TRP A 319 -14.84 2.09 5.51
N PHE A 320 -15.26 1.43 4.42
CA PHE A 320 -16.27 0.37 4.50
C PHE A 320 -15.68 -1.00 4.21
N ALA A 321 -16.28 -2.03 4.80
CA ALA A 321 -16.09 -3.41 4.41
C ALA A 321 -16.98 -3.76 3.19
N ASP A 322 -17.29 -5.02 3.00
CA ASP A 322 -18.20 -5.49 1.96
C ASP A 322 -19.66 -5.44 2.45
N TRP A 323 -20.54 -4.91 1.58
CA TRP A 323 -21.96 -4.75 1.81
C TRP A 323 -22.73 -5.30 0.61
N SER A 324 -23.79 -6.12 0.85
CA SER A 324 -24.52 -6.78 -0.23
C SER A 324 -25.27 -5.81 -1.13
N ARG A 325 -25.93 -4.79 -0.53
CA ARG A 325 -26.64 -3.75 -1.32
C ARG A 325 -25.70 -3.00 -2.24
N ASP A 326 -24.56 -2.56 -1.72
CA ASP A 326 -23.56 -1.82 -2.47
C ASP A 326 -22.93 -2.70 -3.56
N ALA A 327 -22.67 -3.97 -3.26
CA ALA A 327 -22.19 -4.94 -4.21
C ALA A 327 -23.18 -5.14 -5.38
N LEU A 328 -24.48 -5.29 -5.08
CA LEU A 328 -25.51 -5.47 -6.11
C LEU A 328 -25.71 -4.23 -6.97
N ILE A 329 -25.73 -3.03 -6.37
CA ILE A 329 -25.88 -1.76 -7.09
C ILE A 329 -24.66 -1.52 -8.00
N SER A 330 -23.45 -1.83 -7.55
CA SER A 330 -22.23 -1.55 -8.28
C SER A 330 -21.84 -2.65 -9.29
N LEU A 331 -22.41 -3.86 -9.17
CA LEU A 331 -22.08 -5.02 -10.02
C LEU A 331 -22.09 -4.72 -11.52
N PRO A 332 -23.11 -4.03 -12.10
CA PRO A 332 -23.11 -3.75 -13.53
C PRO A 332 -21.89 -2.92 -13.96
N GLY A 333 -21.54 -1.87 -13.19
CA GLY A 333 -20.42 -0.99 -13.47
C GLY A 333 -19.06 -1.64 -13.22
N LEU A 334 -18.90 -2.30 -12.08
CA LEU A 334 -17.63 -2.90 -11.69
C LEU A 334 -17.26 -4.14 -12.50
N LEU A 335 -18.24 -4.96 -12.88
CA LEU A 335 -18.00 -6.29 -13.45
C LEU A 335 -18.52 -6.43 -14.89
N LEU A 336 -19.79 -6.14 -15.16
CA LEU A 336 -20.35 -6.36 -16.50
C LEU A 336 -19.75 -5.42 -17.54
N SER A 337 -19.67 -4.12 -17.21
CA SER A 337 -19.09 -3.09 -18.09
C SER A 337 -17.57 -3.23 -18.31
N THR A 338 -16.91 -4.03 -17.47
CA THR A 338 -15.46 -4.31 -17.55
C THR A 338 -15.15 -5.69 -18.11
N GLY A 339 -16.16 -6.39 -18.71
CA GLY A 339 -15.98 -7.68 -19.35
C GLY A 339 -15.80 -8.87 -18.39
N ARG A 340 -16.28 -8.76 -17.15
CA ARG A 340 -16.04 -9.71 -16.04
C ARG A 340 -17.32 -10.43 -15.61
N ALA A 341 -18.11 -10.89 -16.57
CA ALA A 341 -19.36 -11.62 -16.31
C ALA A 341 -19.18 -12.89 -15.45
N PRO A 342 -18.11 -13.69 -15.57
CA PRO A 342 -17.88 -14.83 -14.69
C PRO A 342 -17.75 -14.44 -13.22
N GLU A 343 -17.01 -13.35 -12.90
CA GLU A 343 -16.86 -12.85 -11.54
C GLU A 343 -18.18 -12.23 -11.02
N ALA A 344 -18.99 -11.64 -11.90
CA ALA A 344 -20.33 -11.17 -11.52
C ALA A 344 -21.23 -12.36 -11.10
N ALA A 345 -21.21 -13.45 -11.85
CA ALA A 345 -21.94 -14.67 -11.50
C ALA A 345 -21.45 -15.29 -10.18
N GLU A 346 -20.14 -15.27 -9.94
CA GLU A 346 -19.57 -15.75 -8.68
C GLU A 346 -19.99 -14.86 -7.51
N LEU A 347 -19.96 -13.53 -7.67
CA LEU A 347 -20.45 -12.59 -6.66
C LEU A 347 -21.89 -12.88 -6.27
N LEU A 348 -22.79 -13.08 -7.25
CA LEU A 348 -24.19 -13.40 -6.98
C LEU A 348 -24.35 -14.73 -6.23
N ARG A 349 -23.59 -15.77 -6.60
CA ARG A 349 -23.59 -17.05 -5.87
C ARG A 349 -23.06 -16.90 -4.44
N SER A 350 -22.03 -16.05 -4.26
CA SER A 350 -21.48 -15.77 -2.93
C SER A 350 -22.50 -15.06 -2.04
N LEU A 351 -23.25 -14.09 -2.58
CA LEU A 351 -24.30 -13.39 -1.85
C LEU A 351 -25.44 -14.36 -1.48
N ALA A 352 -25.86 -15.21 -2.43
CA ALA A 352 -26.92 -16.20 -2.20
C ALA A 352 -26.56 -17.21 -1.11
N ALA A 353 -25.28 -17.50 -0.87
CA ALA A 353 -24.86 -18.39 0.21
C ALA A 353 -25.11 -17.83 1.63
N PHE A 354 -25.41 -16.53 1.74
CA PHE A 354 -25.77 -15.87 2.99
C PHE A 354 -27.27 -15.59 3.12
N GLU A 355 -28.08 -16.09 2.16
CA GLU A 355 -29.52 -15.94 2.25
C GLU A 355 -30.06 -16.66 3.50
N LYS A 356 -30.95 -15.97 4.23
CA LYS A 356 -31.66 -16.51 5.38
C LYS A 356 -33.10 -16.01 5.37
N ASP A 357 -34.05 -16.93 5.39
CA ASP A 357 -35.50 -16.65 5.41
C ASP A 357 -35.96 -15.73 4.26
N GLY A 358 -35.39 -15.91 3.06
CA GLY A 358 -35.68 -15.09 1.88
C GLY A 358 -34.97 -13.73 1.83
N LEU A 359 -34.09 -13.43 2.79
CA LEU A 359 -33.38 -12.15 2.90
C LEU A 359 -31.87 -12.31 2.73
N LEU A 360 -31.27 -11.33 2.10
CA LEU A 360 -29.80 -11.16 2.09
C LEU A 360 -29.38 -10.19 3.18
N PRO A 361 -28.34 -10.50 3.97
CA PRO A 361 -27.83 -9.57 4.98
C PRO A 361 -27.24 -8.34 4.26
N ASN A 362 -27.60 -7.15 4.68
CA ASN A 362 -27.02 -5.93 4.09
C ASN A 362 -25.54 -5.79 4.44
N ARG A 363 -25.14 -6.14 5.66
CA ARG A 363 -23.77 -6.27 6.14
C ARG A 363 -23.51 -7.73 6.46
N PHE A 364 -22.39 -8.26 6.01
CA PHE A 364 -22.03 -9.63 6.30
C PHE A 364 -21.60 -9.75 7.76
N PRO A 365 -22.04 -10.81 8.47
CA PRO A 365 -21.58 -11.06 9.83
C PRO A 365 -20.08 -11.31 9.85
N ALA A 366 -19.43 -10.93 10.94
CA ALA A 366 -18.07 -11.36 11.21
C ALA A 366 -18.05 -12.88 11.49
N PRO A 367 -16.93 -13.59 11.24
CA PRO A 367 -16.82 -14.99 11.63
C PRO A 367 -17.13 -15.18 13.11
N GLY A 368 -18.20 -15.94 13.44
CA GLY A 368 -18.64 -16.21 14.79
C GLY A 368 -19.79 -15.33 15.32
N GLU A 369 -20.31 -14.40 14.52
CA GLU A 369 -21.58 -13.68 14.79
C GLU A 369 -22.79 -14.44 14.25
#